data_30b53a8f3bef005a4790330d6cc48d73
#
_entry.id   30b53a8f3bef005a4790330d6cc48d73
#
_cell.length_a   1.000
_cell.length_b   1.000
_cell.length_c   1.000
_cell.angle_alpha   90.00
_cell.angle_beta   90.00
_cell.angle_gamma   90.00
#
_symmetry.space_group_name_H-M   'P 1'
#
loop_
_entity.id
_entity.type
_entity.pdbx_description
1 polymer ?
#
loop_
_entity_poly.entity_id
_entity_poly.type
_entity_poly.pdbx_seq_one_letter_code
_entity_poly.pdbx_strand_id
1 'polypeptide(L)'
;MKIPSFQGKNDPEAYLEWEKNVELIFECHNYSEEKKVKLAVIEFTDYAIIWWDQLVMNRRRNHERAIETWEEMRAIMRRRFVPSHYYRDLYQKLQSLTQGYRSVDDCYKEMEIALIRANVEEDREATMARFLNGLNWDIANVVELQHYVELEDMVHMAIKVERQLKRKETWSLQNPSSSTSSKSIWRKDEGAV
;
A
#
# COMPACT_ATOMS: atom_id res chain seq x y z
N MET A 1 3.78 -27.78 -6.84
CA MET A 1 3.77 -26.30 -6.71
C MET A 1 5.21 -25.83 -6.76
N LYS A 2 5.52 -24.81 -7.57
CA LYS A 2 6.91 -24.36 -7.77
C LYS A 2 7.19 -23.17 -6.85
N ILE A 3 8.29 -23.20 -6.11
CA ILE A 3 8.76 -22.05 -5.34
C ILE A 3 9.16 -20.94 -6.32
N PRO A 4 8.78 -19.68 -6.06
CA PRO A 4 9.19 -18.56 -6.92
C PRO A 4 10.69 -18.28 -6.80
N SER A 5 11.33 -17.87 -7.89
CA SER A 5 12.74 -17.50 -7.89
C SER A 5 12.97 -16.18 -7.15
N PHE A 6 14.11 -16.04 -6.47
CA PHE A 6 14.53 -14.83 -5.78
C PHE A 6 15.85 -14.30 -6.32
N GLN A 7 15.83 -13.09 -6.86
CA GLN A 7 16.99 -12.46 -7.53
C GLN A 7 17.90 -11.68 -6.57
N GLY A 8 17.43 -11.39 -5.36
CA GLY A 8 18.19 -10.58 -4.41
C GLY A 8 18.23 -9.09 -4.74
N LYS A 9 17.20 -8.57 -5.43
CA LYS A 9 17.07 -7.14 -5.68
C LYS A 9 17.00 -6.35 -4.37
N ASN A 10 17.49 -5.12 -4.38
CA ASN A 10 17.41 -4.22 -3.23
C ASN A 10 16.01 -3.57 -3.12
N ASP A 11 15.01 -4.44 -3.04
CA ASP A 11 13.59 -4.12 -2.95
C ASP A 11 12.97 -4.92 -1.81
N PRO A 12 12.72 -4.27 -0.65
CA PRO A 12 12.13 -4.93 0.51
C PRO A 12 10.74 -5.52 0.24
N GLU A 13 9.94 -4.88 -0.62
CA GLU A 13 8.60 -5.36 -0.94
C GLU A 13 8.66 -6.65 -1.75
N ALA A 14 9.54 -6.72 -2.75
CA ALA A 14 9.76 -7.93 -3.54
C ALA A 14 10.27 -9.09 -2.68
N TYR A 15 11.13 -8.81 -1.68
CA TYR A 15 11.59 -9.83 -0.75
C TYR A 15 10.43 -10.35 0.14
N LEU A 16 9.65 -9.45 0.73
CA LEU A 16 8.54 -9.82 1.62
C LEU A 16 7.43 -10.58 0.87
N GLU A 17 7.16 -10.22 -0.38
CA GLU A 17 6.24 -10.96 -1.24
C GLU A 17 6.76 -12.37 -1.54
N TRP A 18 8.04 -12.48 -1.90
CA TRP A 18 8.69 -13.77 -2.09
C TRP A 18 8.62 -14.64 -0.84
N GLU A 19 9.00 -14.10 0.33
CA GLU A 19 8.95 -14.77 1.63
C GLU A 19 7.55 -15.32 1.92
N LYS A 20 6.52 -14.47 1.75
CA LYS A 20 5.11 -14.85 1.96
C LYS A 20 4.69 -16.00 1.05
N ASN A 21 5.05 -15.94 -0.23
CA ASN A 21 4.72 -17.01 -1.19
C ASN A 21 5.42 -18.33 -0.84
N VAL A 22 6.68 -18.27 -0.38
CA VAL A 22 7.42 -19.46 0.07
C VAL A 22 6.79 -20.07 1.33
N GLU A 23 6.40 -19.23 2.31
CA GLU A 23 5.71 -19.68 3.52
C GLU A 23 4.40 -20.40 3.21
N LEU A 24 3.57 -19.83 2.33
CA LEU A 24 2.33 -20.47 1.89
C LEU A 24 2.56 -21.85 1.25
N ILE A 25 3.63 -21.98 0.44
CA ILE A 25 4.00 -23.27 -0.15
C ILE A 25 4.45 -24.26 0.93
N PHE A 26 5.21 -23.82 1.92
CA PHE A 26 5.67 -24.66 3.01
C PHE A 26 4.53 -25.09 3.95
N GLU A 27 3.54 -24.24 4.17
CA GLU A 27 2.33 -24.56 4.92
C GLU A 27 1.48 -25.63 4.20
N CYS A 28 1.39 -25.56 2.86
CA CYS A 28 0.68 -26.56 2.07
C CYS A 28 1.39 -27.92 2.02
N HIS A 29 2.68 -27.98 2.35
CA HIS A 29 3.49 -29.17 2.25
C HIS A 29 4.25 -29.40 3.55
N ASN A 30 4.12 -30.57 4.12
CA ASN A 30 4.79 -30.93 5.37
C ASN A 30 6.29 -31.27 5.14
N TYR A 31 7.10 -30.27 4.76
CA TYR A 31 8.53 -30.42 4.56
C TYR A 31 9.28 -30.33 5.90
N SER A 32 10.38 -31.12 6.02
CA SER A 32 11.34 -30.91 7.12
C SER A 32 12.04 -29.56 6.99
N GLU A 33 12.48 -28.97 8.09
CA GLU A 33 13.14 -27.64 8.11
C GLU A 33 14.36 -27.59 7.17
N GLU A 34 15.22 -28.59 7.22
CA GLU A 34 16.36 -28.70 6.32
C GLU A 34 15.95 -28.71 4.84
N LYS A 35 14.85 -29.39 4.52
CA LYS A 35 14.32 -29.43 3.14
C LYS A 35 13.77 -28.08 2.73
N LYS A 36 13.09 -27.34 3.62
CA LYS A 36 12.62 -25.98 3.35
C LYS A 36 13.76 -25.05 2.95
N VAL A 37 14.86 -25.05 3.72
CA VAL A 37 16.05 -24.27 3.43
C VAL A 37 16.64 -24.63 2.06
N LYS A 38 16.84 -25.92 1.78
CA LYS A 38 17.40 -26.39 0.53
C LYS A 38 16.53 -25.99 -0.68
N LEU A 39 15.21 -26.12 -0.55
CA LEU A 39 14.26 -25.76 -1.61
C LEU A 39 14.27 -24.26 -1.87
N ALA A 40 14.35 -23.40 -0.85
CA ALA A 40 14.46 -21.98 -1.02
C ALA A 40 15.76 -21.57 -1.72
N VAL A 41 16.89 -22.17 -1.36
CA VAL A 41 18.22 -21.87 -1.93
C VAL A 41 18.29 -22.26 -3.43
N ILE A 42 17.66 -23.35 -3.84
CA ILE A 42 17.65 -23.78 -5.24
C ILE A 42 17.01 -22.71 -6.16
N GLU A 43 16.07 -21.93 -5.63
CA GLU A 43 15.37 -20.87 -6.40
C GLU A 43 16.07 -19.51 -6.30
N PHE A 44 17.26 -19.43 -5.69
CA PHE A 44 18.07 -18.21 -5.71
C PHE A 44 18.73 -18.03 -7.07
N THR A 45 18.68 -16.81 -7.59
CA THR A 45 19.31 -16.40 -8.84
C THR A 45 20.06 -15.09 -8.67
N ASP A 46 20.83 -14.71 -9.66
CA ASP A 46 21.53 -13.42 -9.71
C ASP A 46 22.32 -13.12 -8.43
N TYR A 47 22.05 -11.98 -7.81
CA TYR A 47 22.73 -11.56 -6.60
C TYR A 47 22.45 -12.48 -5.40
N ALA A 48 21.23 -13.02 -5.30
CA ALA A 48 20.82 -13.82 -4.13
C ALA A 48 21.71 -15.07 -3.96
N ILE A 49 22.02 -15.80 -5.03
CA ILE A 49 22.85 -17.00 -4.97
C ILE A 49 24.30 -16.66 -4.58
N ILE A 50 24.86 -15.59 -5.14
CA ILE A 50 26.23 -15.14 -4.85
C ILE A 50 26.35 -14.74 -3.37
N TRP A 51 25.38 -13.97 -2.89
CA TRP A 51 25.33 -13.55 -1.49
C TRP A 51 25.20 -14.74 -0.54
N TRP A 52 24.35 -15.71 -0.86
CA TRP A 52 24.15 -16.91 -0.06
C TRP A 52 25.41 -17.76 0.03
N ASP A 53 26.07 -17.99 -1.08
CA ASP A 53 27.35 -18.70 -1.11
C ASP A 53 28.40 -18.02 -0.23
N GLN A 54 28.51 -16.70 -0.32
CA GLN A 54 29.42 -15.93 0.51
C GLN A 54 29.07 -16.05 2.00
N LEU A 55 27.79 -16.02 2.34
CA LEU A 55 27.32 -16.21 3.72
C LEU A 55 27.72 -17.59 4.24
N VAL A 56 27.45 -18.65 3.49
CA VAL A 56 27.78 -20.02 3.87
C VAL A 56 29.29 -20.21 4.01
N MET A 57 30.10 -19.68 3.10
CA MET A 57 31.56 -19.71 3.20
C MET A 57 32.08 -18.99 4.46
N ASN A 58 31.54 -17.82 4.77
CA ASN A 58 31.93 -17.06 5.95
C ASN A 58 31.59 -17.81 7.24
N ARG A 59 30.41 -18.42 7.33
CA ARG A 59 30.01 -19.23 8.48
C ARG A 59 30.95 -20.42 8.66
N ARG A 60 31.32 -21.13 7.60
CA ARG A 60 32.28 -22.24 7.65
C ARG A 60 33.67 -21.80 8.14
N ARG A 61 34.16 -20.63 7.66
CA ARG A 61 35.44 -20.06 8.10
C ARG A 61 35.44 -19.71 9.60
N ASN A 62 34.28 -19.25 10.10
CA ASN A 62 34.11 -18.87 11.49
C ASN A 62 33.71 -20.05 12.40
N HIS A 63 33.70 -21.29 11.88
CA HIS A 63 33.25 -22.48 12.59
C HIS A 63 31.82 -22.38 13.17
N GLU A 64 30.96 -21.59 12.51
CA GLU A 64 29.53 -21.49 12.85
C GLU A 64 28.78 -22.70 12.26
N ARG A 65 27.70 -23.11 12.94
CA ARG A 65 26.84 -24.18 12.43
C ARG A 65 26.16 -23.79 11.13
N ALA A 66 25.80 -24.78 10.34
CA ALA A 66 25.00 -24.57 9.12
C ALA A 66 23.60 -24.02 9.47
N ILE A 67 22.99 -23.31 8.51
CA ILE A 67 21.61 -22.84 8.62
C ILE A 67 20.70 -24.04 8.27
N GLU A 68 19.95 -24.53 9.25
CA GLU A 68 19.16 -25.76 9.12
C GLU A 68 17.65 -25.53 9.20
N THR A 69 17.22 -24.34 9.69
CA THR A 69 15.81 -24.02 9.83
C THR A 69 15.38 -22.87 8.92
N TRP A 70 14.13 -22.92 8.47
CA TRP A 70 13.54 -21.83 7.70
C TRP A 70 13.52 -20.52 8.50
N GLU A 71 13.23 -20.59 9.78
CA GLU A 71 13.18 -19.41 10.64
C GLU A 71 14.53 -18.70 10.74
N GLU A 72 15.63 -19.48 10.92
CA GLU A 72 16.99 -18.91 10.93
C GLU A 72 17.33 -18.27 9.59
N MET A 73 17.04 -18.96 8.48
CA MET A 73 17.24 -18.45 7.13
C MET A 73 16.47 -17.15 6.93
N ARG A 74 15.18 -17.12 7.27
CA ARG A 74 14.31 -15.96 7.18
C ARG A 74 14.86 -14.77 7.97
N ALA A 75 15.28 -14.97 9.20
CA ALA A 75 15.86 -13.93 10.04
C ALA A 75 17.11 -13.29 9.42
N ILE A 76 17.99 -14.11 8.84
CA ILE A 76 19.21 -13.66 8.17
C ILE A 76 18.86 -12.87 6.88
N MET A 77 17.93 -13.39 6.08
CA MET A 77 17.49 -12.74 4.84
C MET A 77 16.77 -11.41 5.12
N ARG A 78 15.88 -11.36 6.12
CA ARG A 78 15.22 -10.11 6.52
C ARG A 78 16.23 -9.04 6.91
N ARG A 79 17.26 -9.40 7.70
CA ARG A 79 18.33 -8.46 8.05
C ARG A 79 19.07 -7.91 6.83
N ARG A 80 19.18 -8.70 5.75
CA ARG A 80 19.90 -8.32 4.54
C ARG A 80 19.03 -7.51 3.58
N PHE A 81 17.77 -7.92 3.35
CA PHE A 81 16.92 -7.40 2.29
C PHE A 81 15.84 -6.42 2.79
N VAL A 82 15.60 -6.34 4.11
CA VAL A 82 14.66 -5.39 4.71
C VAL A 82 15.45 -4.39 5.55
N PRO A 83 15.65 -3.15 5.07
CA PRO A 83 16.36 -2.12 5.83
C PRO A 83 15.68 -1.82 7.16
N SER A 84 16.47 -1.45 8.18
CA SER A 84 15.94 -1.14 9.52
C SER A 84 14.96 0.04 9.54
N HIS A 85 15.07 0.95 8.57
CA HIS A 85 14.17 2.10 8.42
C HIS A 85 12.88 1.78 7.64
N TYR A 86 12.80 0.61 6.99
CA TYR A 86 11.67 0.24 6.12
C TYR A 86 10.30 0.44 6.78
N TYR A 87 10.13 -0.04 8.00
CA TYR A 87 8.85 0.12 8.70
C TYR A 87 8.56 1.58 9.06
N ARG A 88 9.59 2.38 9.37
CA ARG A 88 9.42 3.82 9.61
C ARG A 88 8.94 4.54 8.36
N ASP A 89 9.52 4.19 7.21
CA ASP A 89 9.14 4.76 5.92
C ASP A 89 7.69 4.38 5.56
N LEU A 90 7.28 3.14 5.86
CA LEU A 90 5.88 2.72 5.72
C LEU A 90 4.93 3.53 6.61
N TYR A 91 5.28 3.78 7.86
CA TYR A 91 4.48 4.63 8.75
C TYR A 91 4.37 6.06 8.22
N GLN A 92 5.48 6.63 7.76
CA GLN A 92 5.48 7.96 7.16
C GLN A 92 4.62 8.02 5.89
N LYS A 93 4.74 7.00 5.03
CA LYS A 93 3.90 6.86 3.84
C LYS A 93 2.43 6.79 4.22
N LEU A 94 2.08 6.00 5.23
CA LEU A 94 0.71 5.86 5.71
C LEU A 94 0.15 7.18 6.26
N GLN A 95 0.96 7.97 6.99
CA GLN A 95 0.56 9.27 7.53
C GLN A 95 0.37 10.33 6.45
N SER A 96 1.16 10.28 5.37
CA SER A 96 1.11 11.24 4.27
C SER A 96 0.27 10.76 3.08
N LEU A 97 -0.43 9.64 3.22
CA LEU A 97 -1.21 9.07 2.14
C LEU A 97 -2.37 10.00 1.77
N THR A 98 -2.39 10.43 0.51
CA THR A 98 -3.47 11.24 -0.05
C THR A 98 -3.91 10.66 -1.38
N GLN A 99 -5.16 10.87 -1.76
CA GLN A 99 -5.71 10.41 -3.03
C GLN A 99 -4.98 11.02 -4.23
N GLY A 100 -4.78 12.33 -4.25
CA GLY A 100 -4.14 13.02 -5.37
C GLY A 100 -4.87 12.76 -6.70
N TYR A 101 -4.15 12.24 -7.69
CA TYR A 101 -4.70 11.91 -9.03
C TYR A 101 -5.27 10.50 -9.13
N ARG A 102 -5.14 9.70 -8.09
CA ARG A 102 -5.62 8.30 -8.07
C ARG A 102 -7.14 8.26 -7.92
N SER A 103 -7.71 7.09 -8.26
CA SER A 103 -9.10 6.84 -7.89
C SER A 103 -9.26 6.64 -6.38
N VAL A 104 -10.46 6.84 -5.86
CA VAL A 104 -10.80 6.53 -4.47
C VAL A 104 -10.49 5.06 -4.16
N ASP A 105 -10.84 4.14 -5.07
CA ASP A 105 -10.59 2.71 -4.91
C ASP A 105 -9.10 2.37 -4.81
N ASP A 106 -8.25 2.98 -5.66
CA ASP A 106 -6.80 2.79 -5.62
C ASP A 106 -6.19 3.38 -4.34
N CYS A 107 -6.67 4.54 -3.89
CA CYS A 107 -6.23 5.17 -2.65
C CYS A 107 -6.57 4.30 -1.43
N TYR A 108 -7.77 3.72 -1.40
CA TYR A 108 -8.20 2.82 -0.35
C TYR A 108 -7.35 1.54 -0.31
N LYS A 109 -7.14 0.89 -1.46
CA LYS A 109 -6.27 -0.30 -1.55
C LYS A 109 -4.84 -0.03 -1.10
N GLU A 110 -4.29 1.13 -1.47
CA GLU A 110 -2.94 1.51 -1.03
C GLU A 110 -2.88 1.72 0.48
N MET A 111 -3.93 2.30 1.08
CA MET A 111 -4.04 2.44 2.54
C MET A 111 -4.11 1.07 3.22
N GLU A 112 -4.95 0.16 2.75
CA GLU A 112 -5.05 -1.20 3.30
C GLU A 112 -3.71 -1.94 3.23
N ILE A 113 -3.05 -1.90 2.08
CA ILE A 113 -1.74 -2.54 1.88
C ILE A 113 -0.71 -1.94 2.85
N ALA A 114 -0.70 -0.61 3.02
CA ALA A 114 0.22 0.06 3.92
C ALA A 114 -0.03 -0.31 5.39
N LEU A 115 -1.30 -0.39 5.84
CA LEU A 115 -1.68 -0.85 7.18
C LEU A 115 -1.21 -2.28 7.43
N ILE A 116 -1.49 -3.20 6.50
CA ILE A 116 -1.12 -4.60 6.61
C ILE A 116 0.42 -4.75 6.66
N ARG A 117 1.15 -4.08 5.76
CA ARG A 117 2.62 -4.17 5.70
C ARG A 117 3.31 -3.56 6.90
N ALA A 118 2.78 -2.45 7.41
CA ALA A 118 3.29 -1.81 8.62
C ALA A 118 2.87 -2.54 9.91
N ASN A 119 2.03 -3.58 9.79
CA ASN A 119 1.42 -4.30 10.91
C ASN A 119 0.78 -3.35 11.93
N VAL A 120 0.03 -2.38 11.41
CA VAL A 120 -0.68 -1.38 12.22
C VAL A 120 -2.08 -1.89 12.51
N GLU A 121 -2.38 -2.09 13.77
CA GLU A 121 -3.73 -2.32 14.26
C GLU A 121 -4.31 -0.99 14.71
N GLU A 122 -5.22 -0.44 13.93
CA GLU A 122 -5.99 0.76 14.28
C GLU A 122 -7.43 0.37 14.57
N ASP A 123 -8.08 1.13 15.43
CA ASP A 123 -9.52 1.00 15.57
C ASP A 123 -10.24 1.51 14.31
N ARG A 124 -11.51 1.14 14.19
CA ARG A 124 -12.33 1.50 13.03
C ARG A 124 -12.42 3.01 12.83
N GLU A 125 -12.60 3.78 13.91
CA GLU A 125 -12.75 5.22 13.85
C GLU A 125 -11.46 5.91 13.37
N ALA A 126 -10.30 5.45 13.83
CA ALA A 126 -9.01 5.96 13.38
C ALA A 126 -8.78 5.67 11.90
N THR A 127 -9.13 4.47 11.44
CA THR A 127 -9.01 4.07 10.04
C THR A 127 -9.96 4.89 9.14
N MET A 128 -11.21 5.10 9.57
CA MET A 128 -12.17 5.94 8.85
C MET A 128 -11.70 7.40 8.78
N ALA A 129 -11.20 7.96 9.88
CA ALA A 129 -10.67 9.32 9.92
C ALA A 129 -9.45 9.48 9.00
N ARG A 130 -8.56 8.47 8.97
CA ARG A 130 -7.41 8.44 8.08
C ARG A 130 -7.84 8.43 6.62
N PHE A 131 -8.79 7.57 6.26
CA PHE A 131 -9.29 7.48 4.89
C PHE A 131 -9.93 8.80 4.45
N LEU A 132 -10.80 9.40 5.26
CA LEU A 132 -11.46 10.67 4.98
C LEU A 132 -10.46 11.81 4.78
N ASN A 133 -9.47 11.91 5.66
CA ASN A 133 -8.40 12.91 5.57
C ASN A 133 -7.51 12.73 4.31
N GLY A 134 -7.41 11.51 3.82
CA GLY A 134 -6.64 11.19 2.61
C GLY A 134 -7.36 11.53 1.32
N LEU A 135 -8.69 11.68 1.31
CA LEU A 135 -9.46 11.97 0.12
C LEU A 135 -9.26 13.40 -0.38
N ASN A 136 -9.49 13.59 -1.69
CA ASN A 136 -9.57 14.93 -2.26
C ASN A 136 -10.71 15.72 -1.62
N TRP A 137 -10.48 17.02 -1.40
CA TRP A 137 -11.37 17.90 -0.64
C TRP A 137 -12.83 17.87 -1.13
N ASP A 138 -13.06 17.89 -2.43
CA ASP A 138 -14.42 17.89 -3.01
C ASP A 138 -15.19 16.60 -2.72
N ILE A 139 -14.47 15.47 -2.55
CA ILE A 139 -15.04 14.17 -2.20
C ILE A 139 -15.24 14.09 -0.69
N ALA A 140 -14.21 14.44 0.09
CA ALA A 140 -14.23 14.38 1.55
C ALA A 140 -15.41 15.18 2.13
N ASN A 141 -15.62 16.42 1.69
CA ASN A 141 -16.71 17.27 2.15
C ASN A 141 -18.10 16.67 1.93
N VAL A 142 -18.31 15.98 0.83
CA VAL A 142 -19.61 15.34 0.56
C VAL A 142 -19.79 14.08 1.40
N VAL A 143 -18.73 13.30 1.57
CA VAL A 143 -18.75 12.07 2.36
C VAL A 143 -18.96 12.38 3.84
N GLU A 144 -18.30 13.41 4.37
CA GLU A 144 -18.40 13.84 5.78
C GLU A 144 -19.84 14.22 6.19
N LEU A 145 -20.64 14.73 5.24
CA LEU A 145 -22.03 15.10 5.48
C LEU A 145 -22.99 13.88 5.45
N GLN A 146 -22.53 12.71 5.11
CA GLN A 146 -23.33 11.50 5.03
C GLN A 146 -23.23 10.69 6.33
N HIS A 147 -24.25 9.88 6.57
CA HIS A 147 -24.22 8.91 7.65
C HIS A 147 -23.64 7.59 7.15
N TYR A 148 -22.61 7.10 7.82
CA TYR A 148 -21.97 5.81 7.60
C TYR A 148 -21.63 5.15 8.93
N VAL A 149 -21.62 3.84 8.96
CA VAL A 149 -21.33 3.05 10.16
C VAL A 149 -20.04 2.28 9.98
N GLU A 150 -19.81 1.75 8.79
CA GLU A 150 -18.64 0.94 8.46
C GLU A 150 -17.76 1.66 7.44
N LEU A 151 -16.47 1.30 7.43
CA LEU A 151 -15.48 1.85 6.50
C LEU A 151 -15.88 1.58 5.04
N GLU A 152 -16.40 0.39 4.75
CA GLU A 152 -16.86 -0.01 3.43
C GLU A 152 -17.98 0.90 2.90
N ASP A 153 -18.91 1.31 3.77
CA ASP A 153 -19.96 2.26 3.41
C ASP A 153 -19.37 3.60 3.00
N MET A 154 -18.42 4.10 3.79
CA MET A 154 -17.69 5.33 3.50
C MET A 154 -16.96 5.26 2.15
N VAL A 155 -16.25 4.16 1.88
CA VAL A 155 -15.54 3.93 0.61
C VAL A 155 -16.53 3.91 -0.57
N HIS A 156 -17.63 3.19 -0.45
CA HIS A 156 -18.67 3.15 -1.48
C HIS A 156 -19.27 4.52 -1.76
N MET A 157 -19.51 5.32 -0.73
CA MET A 157 -19.99 6.71 -0.89
C MET A 157 -18.95 7.56 -1.60
N ALA A 158 -17.69 7.49 -1.20
CA ALA A 158 -16.60 8.25 -1.81
C ALA A 158 -16.47 7.92 -3.31
N ILE A 159 -16.56 6.64 -3.69
CA ILE A 159 -16.56 6.20 -5.09
C ILE A 159 -17.76 6.76 -5.87
N LYS A 160 -18.96 6.79 -5.27
CA LYS A 160 -20.16 7.39 -5.90
C LYS A 160 -19.99 8.88 -6.13
N VAL A 161 -19.46 9.59 -5.15
CA VAL A 161 -19.17 11.05 -5.25
C VAL A 161 -18.14 11.30 -6.34
N GLU A 162 -17.03 10.57 -6.37
CA GLU A 162 -16.00 10.67 -7.41
C GLU A 162 -16.60 10.51 -8.81
N ARG A 163 -17.45 9.49 -9.00
CA ARG A 163 -18.13 9.26 -10.29
C ARG A 163 -19.08 10.39 -10.67
N GLN A 164 -19.73 11.02 -9.70
CA GLN A 164 -20.61 12.18 -9.96
C GLN A 164 -19.81 13.41 -10.35
N LEU A 165 -18.69 13.69 -9.69
CA LEU A 165 -17.81 14.81 -10.01
C LEU A 165 -17.24 14.67 -11.42
N LYS A 166 -16.69 13.49 -11.76
CA LYS A 166 -16.19 13.20 -13.11
C LYS A 166 -17.25 13.37 -14.20
N ARG A 167 -18.51 13.00 -13.94
CA ARG A 167 -19.63 13.24 -14.89
C ARG A 167 -19.92 14.74 -15.09
N LYS A 168 -19.90 15.53 -14.01
CA LYS A 168 -20.11 16.98 -14.09
C LYS A 168 -19.01 17.66 -14.90
N GLU A 169 -17.75 17.29 -14.68
CA GLU A 169 -16.62 17.82 -15.46
C GLU A 169 -16.75 17.50 -16.94
N THR A 170 -17.07 16.25 -17.29
CA THR A 170 -17.28 15.82 -18.68
C THR A 170 -18.41 16.57 -19.32
N TRP A 171 -19.51 16.78 -18.59
CA TRP A 171 -20.68 17.51 -19.11
C TRP A 171 -20.37 19.01 -19.32
N SER A 172 -19.64 19.63 -18.42
CA SER A 172 -19.21 21.04 -18.53
C SER A 172 -18.26 21.26 -19.70
N LEU A 173 -17.37 20.31 -19.98
CA LEU A 173 -16.49 20.36 -21.16
C LEU A 173 -17.24 20.22 -22.49
N GLN A 174 -18.31 19.42 -22.50
CA GLN A 174 -19.15 19.23 -23.70
C GLN A 174 -20.14 20.38 -23.95
N ASN A 175 -20.48 21.17 -22.91
CA ASN A 175 -21.46 22.28 -22.99
C ASN A 175 -20.88 23.58 -22.40
N PRO A 176 -19.92 24.23 -23.06
CA PRO A 176 -19.24 25.43 -22.53
C PRO A 176 -20.10 26.71 -22.49
N SER A 177 -21.34 26.68 -22.94
CA SER A 177 -22.16 27.88 -23.18
C SER A 177 -23.23 28.18 -22.12
N SER A 178 -23.25 27.55 -20.94
CA SER A 178 -24.28 27.82 -19.91
C SER A 178 -23.82 28.65 -18.70
N SER A 179 -22.68 29.32 -18.77
CA SER A 179 -22.27 30.30 -17.75
C SER A 179 -22.58 31.74 -18.19
N THR A 180 -23.84 32.08 -18.41
CA THR A 180 -24.27 33.48 -18.43
C THR A 180 -24.33 33.99 -17.02
N SER A 181 -23.31 34.76 -16.67
CA SER A 181 -23.25 35.60 -15.49
C SER A 181 -24.46 36.53 -15.45
N SER A 182 -25.42 36.27 -14.58
CA SER A 182 -26.39 37.29 -14.18
C SER A 182 -25.72 38.22 -13.19
N LYS A 183 -24.99 39.23 -13.71
CA LYS A 183 -24.69 40.44 -12.97
C LYS A 183 -26.00 41.16 -12.70
N SER A 184 -26.58 41.02 -11.52
CA SER A 184 -27.62 41.90 -11.02
C SER A 184 -27.03 43.28 -10.83
N ILE A 185 -27.38 44.18 -11.77
CA ILE A 185 -27.10 45.61 -11.67
C ILE A 185 -28.09 46.18 -10.66
N TRP A 186 -27.67 46.41 -9.43
CA TRP A 186 -28.37 47.28 -8.50
C TRP A 186 -28.14 48.71 -8.93
N ARG A 187 -29.13 49.34 -9.63
CA ARG A 187 -29.19 50.77 -9.83
C ARG A 187 -29.59 51.43 -8.52
N LYS A 188 -28.71 52.24 -7.97
CA LYS A 188 -29.07 53.27 -6.98
C LYS A 188 -29.85 54.33 -7.69
N ASP A 189 -31.13 54.47 -7.36
CA ASP A 189 -31.91 55.68 -7.64
C ASP A 189 -31.52 56.72 -6.55
N GLU A 190 -30.77 57.72 -6.96
CA GLU A 190 -30.70 58.98 -6.24
C GLU A 190 -31.86 59.84 -6.77
N GLY A 191 -32.93 59.97 -5.98
CA GLY A 191 -33.98 60.94 -6.20
C GLY A 191 -33.72 62.18 -5.38
N ALA A 192 -33.54 63.30 -6.07
CA ALA A 192 -33.50 64.62 -5.52
C ALA A 192 -34.90 65.09 -5.05
N VAL A 193 -34.95 65.81 -4.00
CA VAL A 193 -35.48 67.14 -3.65
C VAL A 193 -35.49 67.31 -2.14
#